data_9ee0266b3930611ee61636f21aa96e92
#
_entry.id   9ee0266b3930611ee61636f21aa96e92
#
_cell.length_a   1.000
_cell.length_b   1.000
_cell.length_c   1.000
_cell.angle_alpha   90.00
_cell.angle_beta   90.00
_cell.angle_gamma   90.00
#
_symmetry.space_group_name_H-M   'P 1'
#
loop_
_entity.id
_entity.type
_entity.pdbx_description
1 polymer ?
#
loop_
_entity_poly.entity_id
_entity_poly.type
_entity_poly.pdbx_seq_one_letter_code
_entity_poly.pdbx_strand_id
1 'polypeptide(L)'
;MYFDSYSVFSDTLVKTYNREDIFKKYVDTKDENVLRFMSHSVWGKMFLKNFLDEKNILCDETPASNDVLFSGLAGLYATKLKIDKRVLYCCTIRSGSICTQINISNIEARIFVARKFNLILKDNYIDAKYWMNLIGPILSLMRIKRRIGSTLLLDYFMHTQWIRIYYDLCDSGSRFIKRLWGVNKDKDMRKLQKEMRL
;
A
#
# COMPACT_ATOMS: atom_id res chain seq x y z
N MET A 1 5.60 -17.62 -0.16
CA MET A 1 5.24 -17.71 1.27
C MET A 1 5.07 -16.32 1.82
N TYR A 2 4.08 -16.11 2.67
CA TYR A 2 3.83 -14.85 3.38
C TYR A 2 4.13 -15.01 4.86
N PHE A 3 4.75 -14.00 5.47
CA PHE A 3 4.99 -13.90 6.91
C PHE A 3 4.35 -12.66 7.47
N ASP A 4 4.05 -12.68 8.77
CA ASP A 4 3.69 -11.46 9.47
C ASP A 4 4.90 -10.53 9.63
N SER A 5 4.63 -9.25 9.74
CA SER A 5 5.65 -8.20 9.83
C SER A 5 5.12 -7.03 10.64
N TYR A 6 6.01 -6.27 11.24
CA TYR A 6 5.68 -5.02 11.90
C TYR A 6 6.61 -3.89 11.48
N SER A 7 6.26 -2.67 11.85
CA SER A 7 7.09 -1.50 11.58
C SER A 7 7.43 -0.79 12.88
N VAL A 8 8.64 -0.23 12.95
CA VAL A 8 9.11 0.62 14.07
C VAL A 8 9.68 1.92 13.54
N PHE A 9 9.61 2.98 14.31
CA PHE A 9 10.39 4.19 14.02
C PHE A 9 11.86 3.93 14.37
N SER A 10 12.78 4.33 13.47
CA SER A 10 14.21 4.05 13.63
C SER A 10 14.86 4.76 14.81
N ASP A 11 14.33 5.91 15.18
CA ASP A 11 14.84 6.77 16.25
C ASP A 11 14.35 6.38 17.66
N THR A 12 13.13 5.86 17.74
CA THR A 12 12.48 5.54 19.01
C THR A 12 12.25 4.05 19.23
N LEU A 13 12.38 3.22 18.19
CA LEU A 13 12.01 1.80 18.13
C LEU A 13 10.55 1.52 18.53
N VAL A 14 9.72 2.56 18.58
CA VAL A 14 8.30 2.43 18.88
C VAL A 14 7.58 1.75 17.72
N LYS A 15 6.84 0.69 18.03
CA LYS A 15 6.07 -0.08 17.05
C LYS A 15 4.96 0.77 16.43
N THR A 16 4.81 0.67 15.11
CA THR A 16 3.71 1.29 14.38
C THR A 16 2.80 0.22 13.78
N TYR A 17 1.49 0.49 13.74
CA TYR A 17 0.47 -0.50 13.36
C TYR A 17 0.08 -0.49 11.88
N ASN A 18 0.79 0.25 11.02
CA ASN A 18 0.33 0.50 9.63
C ASN A 18 0.41 -0.70 8.68
N ARG A 19 0.99 -1.83 9.09
CA ARG A 19 1.22 -2.98 8.20
C ARG A 19 0.65 -4.30 8.73
N GLU A 20 0.39 -4.39 10.02
CA GLU A 20 -0.30 -5.53 10.63
C GLU A 20 -1.75 -5.66 10.12
N ASP A 21 -2.34 -4.54 9.63
CA ASP A 21 -3.74 -4.49 9.21
C ASP A 21 -4.06 -5.45 8.06
N ILE A 22 -3.13 -5.69 7.12
CA ILE A 22 -3.36 -6.58 5.97
C ILE A 22 -3.30 -8.04 6.40
N PHE A 23 -2.31 -8.42 7.19
CA PHE A 23 -2.19 -9.80 7.68
C PHE A 23 -3.33 -10.13 8.64
N LYS A 24 -3.69 -9.21 9.54
CA LYS A 24 -4.85 -9.30 10.40
C LYS A 24 -6.14 -9.46 9.58
N LYS A 25 -6.34 -8.63 8.55
CA LYS A 25 -7.51 -8.74 7.66
C LYS A 25 -7.59 -10.13 7.03
N TYR A 26 -6.46 -10.71 6.57
CA TYR A 26 -6.42 -12.08 6.10
C TYR A 26 -6.81 -13.08 7.20
N VAL A 27 -6.29 -12.93 8.42
CA VAL A 27 -6.60 -13.83 9.54
C VAL A 27 -8.10 -13.82 9.85
N ASP A 28 -8.71 -12.64 9.81
CA ASP A 28 -10.13 -12.45 10.11
C ASP A 28 -11.04 -12.97 8.97
N THR A 29 -10.67 -12.73 7.71
CA THR A 29 -11.52 -13.07 6.56
C THR A 29 -11.19 -14.41 5.89
N LYS A 30 -9.98 -14.95 6.09
CA LYS A 30 -9.41 -16.10 5.36
C LYS A 30 -9.33 -15.90 3.84
N ASP A 31 -9.43 -14.66 3.40
CA ASP A 31 -9.40 -14.29 1.99
C ASP A 31 -7.95 -14.13 1.52
N GLU A 32 -7.43 -15.10 0.78
CA GLU A 32 -6.06 -15.06 0.24
C GLU A 32 -5.81 -13.87 -0.69
N ASN A 33 -6.85 -13.34 -1.36
CA ASN A 33 -6.70 -12.19 -2.24
C ASN A 33 -6.27 -10.91 -1.49
N VAL A 34 -6.55 -10.84 -0.19
CA VAL A 34 -6.02 -9.78 0.67
C VAL A 34 -4.48 -9.81 0.67
N LEU A 35 -3.86 -10.98 0.82
CA LEU A 35 -2.40 -11.12 0.77
C LEU A 35 -1.86 -10.96 -0.64
N ARG A 36 -2.55 -11.51 -1.64
CA ARG A 36 -2.13 -11.48 -3.04
C ARG A 36 -2.08 -10.05 -3.59
N PHE A 37 -3.11 -9.24 -3.34
CA PHE A 37 -3.33 -7.98 -4.05
C PHE A 37 -3.31 -6.73 -3.18
N MET A 38 -3.43 -6.82 -1.85
CA MET A 38 -3.35 -5.66 -0.97
C MET A 38 -1.99 -5.54 -0.27
N SER A 39 -1.22 -6.63 -0.21
CA SER A 39 0.17 -6.61 0.29
C SER A 39 1.13 -6.27 -0.85
N HIS A 40 1.35 -4.98 -1.09
CA HIS A 40 2.10 -4.51 -2.26
C HIS A 40 3.62 -4.63 -2.13
N SER A 41 4.17 -4.67 -0.92
CA SER A 41 5.62 -4.75 -0.70
C SER A 41 6.16 -6.17 -0.88
N VAL A 42 7.42 -6.30 -1.27
CA VAL A 42 8.13 -7.59 -1.40
C VAL A 42 8.61 -8.15 -0.07
N TRP A 43 8.83 -7.29 0.92
CA TRP A 43 9.24 -7.72 2.24
C TRP A 43 8.08 -8.35 3.03
N GLY A 44 8.40 -9.27 3.94
CA GLY A 44 7.40 -10.16 4.54
C GLY A 44 6.97 -11.29 3.61
N LYS A 45 7.72 -11.56 2.54
CA LYS A 45 7.44 -12.60 1.56
C LYS A 45 8.69 -13.38 1.18
N MET A 46 8.50 -14.64 0.78
CA MET A 46 9.50 -15.46 0.08
C MET A 46 8.90 -15.98 -1.20
N PHE A 47 9.71 -15.97 -2.26
CA PHE A 47 9.34 -16.43 -3.59
C PHE A 47 10.28 -17.55 -4.02
N LEU A 48 9.77 -18.52 -4.76
CA LEU A 48 10.62 -19.49 -5.45
C LEU A 48 11.26 -18.80 -6.66
N LYS A 49 12.58 -18.87 -6.77
CA LYS A 49 13.31 -18.22 -7.86
C LYS A 49 12.84 -18.73 -9.23
N ASN A 50 12.76 -20.05 -9.41
CA ASN A 50 12.32 -20.63 -10.68
C ASN A 50 10.93 -20.13 -11.11
N PHE A 51 9.99 -19.98 -10.16
CA PHE A 51 8.68 -19.42 -10.45
C PHE A 51 8.76 -17.97 -10.98
N LEU A 52 9.61 -17.15 -10.38
CA LEU A 52 9.81 -15.77 -10.83
C LEU A 52 10.42 -15.72 -12.24
N ASP A 53 11.43 -16.55 -12.47
CA ASP A 53 12.14 -16.66 -13.75
C ASP A 53 11.18 -17.16 -14.87
N GLU A 54 10.43 -18.23 -14.62
CA GLU A 54 9.47 -18.81 -15.57
C GLU A 54 8.33 -17.83 -15.94
N LYS A 55 7.90 -17.00 -15.00
CA LYS A 55 6.85 -16.00 -15.21
C LYS A 55 7.38 -14.64 -15.62
N ASN A 56 8.71 -14.49 -15.73
CA ASN A 56 9.38 -13.23 -16.04
C ASN A 56 8.91 -12.08 -15.15
N ILE A 57 8.84 -12.33 -13.83
CA ILE A 57 8.37 -11.35 -12.86
C ILE A 57 9.56 -10.50 -12.40
N LEU A 58 9.57 -9.24 -12.81
CA LEU A 58 10.61 -8.27 -12.51
C LEU A 58 10.02 -7.05 -11.79
N CYS A 59 10.87 -6.33 -11.05
CA CYS A 59 10.50 -5.02 -10.49
C CYS A 59 10.45 -3.97 -11.60
N ASP A 60 9.54 -3.02 -11.49
CA ASP A 60 9.48 -1.86 -12.40
C ASP A 60 10.64 -0.89 -12.13
N GLU A 61 11.16 -0.26 -13.17
CA GLU A 61 12.15 0.82 -13.07
C GLU A 61 11.46 2.17 -12.83
N THR A 62 10.85 2.32 -11.65
CA THR A 62 10.16 3.54 -11.24
C THR A 62 10.78 4.13 -9.98
N PRO A 63 10.77 5.46 -9.79
CA PRO A 63 11.37 6.12 -8.62
C PRO A 63 10.67 5.78 -7.30
N ALA A 64 9.42 5.29 -7.37
CA ALA A 64 8.66 4.85 -6.20
C ALA A 64 7.68 3.72 -6.59
N SER A 65 7.36 2.84 -5.65
CA SER A 65 6.43 1.71 -5.85
C SER A 65 6.88 0.67 -6.89
N ASN A 66 8.17 0.56 -7.11
CA ASN A 66 8.79 -0.37 -8.07
C ASN A 66 8.52 -1.85 -7.75
N ASP A 67 8.16 -2.17 -6.51
CA ASP A 67 7.87 -3.50 -6.01
C ASP A 67 6.39 -3.91 -6.12
N VAL A 68 5.50 -2.97 -6.43
CA VAL A 68 4.05 -3.21 -6.46
C VAL A 68 3.66 -4.22 -7.53
N LEU A 69 4.10 -4.01 -8.77
CA LEU A 69 3.77 -4.91 -9.87
C LEU A 69 4.43 -6.28 -9.70
N PHE A 70 5.69 -6.32 -9.25
CA PHE A 70 6.35 -7.57 -8.89
C PHE A 70 5.51 -8.38 -7.89
N SER A 71 5.12 -7.73 -6.80
CA SER A 71 4.34 -8.37 -5.74
C SER A 71 2.96 -8.82 -6.20
N GLY A 72 2.30 -7.99 -7.00
CA GLY A 72 0.97 -8.26 -7.54
C GLY A 72 0.96 -9.36 -8.59
N LEU A 73 1.91 -9.36 -9.53
CA LEU A 73 2.06 -10.41 -10.53
C LEU A 73 2.42 -11.76 -9.88
N ALA A 74 3.31 -11.74 -8.89
CA ALA A 74 3.59 -12.94 -8.11
C ALA A 74 2.33 -13.45 -7.38
N GLY A 75 1.50 -12.56 -6.85
CA GLY A 75 0.21 -12.90 -6.27
C GLY A 75 -0.79 -13.47 -7.29
N LEU A 76 -0.81 -12.92 -8.50
CA LEU A 76 -1.72 -13.34 -9.57
C LEU A 76 -1.37 -14.73 -10.11
N TYR A 77 -0.09 -14.99 -10.38
CA TYR A 77 0.35 -16.24 -11.00
C TYR A 77 0.61 -17.37 -10.00
N ALA A 78 0.71 -17.09 -8.71
CA ALA A 78 0.96 -18.12 -7.72
C ALA A 78 -0.25 -19.05 -7.58
N THR A 79 -0.07 -20.35 -7.85
CA THR A 79 -1.10 -21.37 -7.69
C THR A 79 -1.30 -21.77 -6.23
N LYS A 80 -0.25 -21.72 -5.42
CA LYS A 80 -0.27 -22.07 -3.99
C LYS A 80 0.39 -20.99 -3.14
N LEU A 81 -0.26 -20.64 -2.03
CA LEU A 81 0.30 -19.78 -0.99
C LEU A 81 0.62 -20.61 0.25
N LYS A 82 1.78 -20.37 0.83
CA LYS A 82 2.10 -20.81 2.20
C LYS A 82 2.10 -19.58 3.09
N ILE A 83 1.42 -19.66 4.21
CA ILE A 83 1.23 -18.55 5.13
C ILE A 83 1.79 -18.97 6.48
N ASP A 84 2.69 -18.16 7.01
CA ASP A 84 3.31 -18.34 8.32
C ASP A 84 2.92 -17.15 9.19
N LYS A 85 2.32 -17.41 10.33
CA LYS A 85 1.86 -16.38 11.26
C LYS A 85 2.97 -15.77 12.12
N ARG A 86 4.18 -16.32 12.03
CA ARG A 86 5.32 -15.77 12.76
C ARG A 86 5.74 -14.44 12.20
N VAL A 87 6.06 -13.51 13.08
CA VAL A 87 6.64 -12.22 12.70
C VAL A 87 8.12 -12.43 12.39
N LEU A 88 8.47 -12.43 11.11
CA LEU A 88 9.84 -12.67 10.65
C LEU A 88 10.49 -11.43 10.04
N TYR A 89 9.78 -10.33 9.91
CA TYR A 89 10.31 -9.11 9.32
C TYR A 89 9.94 -7.86 10.12
N CYS A 90 10.94 -7.02 10.38
CA CYS A 90 10.77 -5.71 11.00
C CYS A 90 11.16 -4.62 10.00
N CYS A 91 10.24 -3.75 9.64
CA CYS A 91 10.49 -2.60 8.78
C CYS A 91 10.78 -1.36 9.60
N THR A 92 11.94 -0.74 9.42
CA THR A 92 12.26 0.53 10.08
C THR A 92 11.77 1.72 9.26
N ILE A 93 11.03 2.62 9.90
CA ILE A 93 10.57 3.89 9.31
C ILE A 93 11.55 4.97 9.75
N ARG A 94 12.18 5.62 8.78
CA ARG A 94 13.12 6.72 9.03
C ARG A 94 12.71 7.98 8.30
N SER A 95 13.06 9.14 8.87
CA SER A 95 12.96 10.42 8.19
C SER A 95 13.80 10.42 6.90
N GLY A 96 13.32 11.07 5.84
CA GLY A 96 14.03 11.16 4.56
C GLY A 96 14.01 9.90 3.69
N SER A 97 13.30 8.82 4.08
CA SER A 97 13.09 7.66 3.20
C SER A 97 12.13 7.98 2.05
N ILE A 98 12.20 7.22 0.95
CA ILE A 98 11.27 7.36 -0.19
C ILE A 98 9.80 7.31 0.25
N CYS A 99 9.48 6.54 1.30
CA CYS A 99 8.12 6.45 1.84
C CYS A 99 7.67 7.71 2.57
N THR A 100 8.60 8.51 3.13
CA THR A 100 8.32 9.71 3.90
C THR A 100 8.52 11.00 3.11
N GLN A 101 9.25 10.96 2.01
CA GLN A 101 9.45 12.09 1.12
C GLN A 101 8.24 12.36 0.24
N ILE A 102 7.76 13.61 0.25
CA ILE A 102 6.72 14.10 -0.65
C ILE A 102 7.43 14.83 -1.78
N ASN A 103 7.69 14.13 -2.89
CA ASN A 103 8.16 14.76 -4.11
C ASN A 103 7.24 14.40 -5.28
N ILE A 104 7.18 15.28 -6.28
CA ILE A 104 6.26 15.16 -7.41
C ILE A 104 6.52 13.87 -8.19
N SER A 105 7.76 13.56 -8.50
CA SER A 105 8.15 12.36 -9.25
C SER A 105 7.69 11.07 -8.56
N ASN A 106 7.82 11.00 -7.23
CA ASN A 106 7.35 9.85 -6.45
C ASN A 106 5.82 9.73 -6.46
N ILE A 107 5.09 10.87 -6.44
CA ILE A 107 3.62 10.86 -6.49
C ILE A 107 3.15 10.42 -7.88
N GLU A 108 3.73 10.98 -8.93
CA GLU A 108 3.43 10.61 -10.32
C GLU A 108 3.71 9.11 -10.59
N ALA A 109 4.87 8.61 -10.12
CA ALA A 109 5.19 7.18 -10.19
C ALA A 109 4.17 6.30 -9.46
N ARG A 110 3.74 6.69 -8.26
CA ARG A 110 2.70 5.95 -7.51
C ARG A 110 1.36 5.91 -8.25
N ILE A 111 0.94 7.02 -8.88
CA ILE A 111 -0.28 7.08 -9.68
C ILE A 111 -0.14 6.17 -10.90
N PHE A 112 0.98 6.25 -11.62
CA PHE A 112 1.26 5.44 -12.79
C PHE A 112 1.22 3.95 -12.45
N VAL A 113 1.97 3.53 -11.44
CA VAL A 113 2.03 2.13 -11.02
C VAL A 113 0.67 1.61 -10.52
N ALA A 114 -0.05 2.41 -9.74
CA ALA A 114 -1.37 2.02 -9.24
C ALA A 114 -2.39 1.86 -10.40
N ARG A 115 -2.36 2.74 -11.41
CA ARG A 115 -3.21 2.59 -12.62
C ARG A 115 -2.86 1.31 -13.38
N LYS A 116 -1.58 1.07 -13.65
CA LYS A 116 -1.09 -0.12 -14.35
C LYS A 116 -1.51 -1.40 -13.60
N PHE A 117 -1.33 -1.42 -12.29
CA PHE A 117 -1.73 -2.53 -11.44
C PHE A 117 -3.24 -2.78 -11.48
N ASN A 118 -4.05 -1.73 -11.32
CA ASN A 118 -5.51 -1.84 -11.36
C ASN A 118 -6.01 -2.35 -12.71
N LEU A 119 -5.40 -1.95 -13.83
CA LEU A 119 -5.72 -2.50 -15.15
C LEU A 119 -5.42 -3.99 -15.22
N ILE A 120 -4.25 -4.43 -14.75
CA ILE A 120 -3.91 -5.87 -14.69
C ILE A 120 -4.95 -6.64 -13.86
N LEU A 121 -5.34 -6.13 -12.70
CA LEU A 121 -6.35 -6.78 -11.87
C LEU A 121 -7.71 -6.84 -12.57
N LYS A 122 -8.12 -5.74 -13.24
CA LYS A 122 -9.36 -5.68 -14.01
C LYS A 122 -9.38 -6.71 -15.15
N ASP A 123 -8.30 -6.80 -15.92
CA ASP A 123 -8.19 -7.71 -17.06
C ASP A 123 -8.17 -9.19 -16.61
N ASN A 124 -7.82 -9.46 -15.36
CA ASN A 124 -7.89 -10.79 -14.75
C ASN A 124 -9.13 -11.00 -13.87
N TYR A 125 -10.16 -10.16 -14.02
CA TYR A 125 -11.44 -10.27 -13.31
C TYR A 125 -11.32 -10.25 -11.78
N ILE A 126 -10.29 -9.62 -11.24
CA ILE A 126 -10.11 -9.45 -9.80
C ILE A 126 -11.01 -8.32 -9.30
N ASP A 127 -11.77 -8.60 -8.24
CA ASP A 127 -12.72 -7.67 -7.64
C ASP A 127 -12.06 -6.31 -7.30
N ALA A 128 -12.77 -5.23 -7.63
CA ALA A 128 -12.33 -3.85 -7.42
C ALA A 128 -11.99 -3.51 -5.96
N LYS A 129 -12.49 -4.26 -4.98
CA LYS A 129 -12.14 -4.08 -3.56
C LYS A 129 -10.65 -4.32 -3.25
N TYR A 130 -9.93 -5.06 -4.13
CA TYR A 130 -8.49 -5.31 -3.98
C TYR A 130 -7.60 -4.32 -4.75
N TRP A 131 -8.18 -3.44 -5.57
CA TRP A 131 -7.42 -2.49 -6.38
C TRP A 131 -6.76 -1.43 -5.50
N MET A 132 -5.70 -0.82 -6.00
CA MET A 132 -5.03 0.28 -5.31
C MET A 132 -5.86 1.55 -5.36
N ASN A 133 -5.84 2.29 -4.24
CA ASN A 133 -6.47 3.60 -4.14
C ASN A 133 -5.72 4.64 -5.00
N LEU A 134 -6.43 5.32 -5.88
CA LEU A 134 -5.90 6.38 -6.75
C LEU A 134 -6.27 7.79 -6.27
N ILE A 135 -7.40 7.97 -5.59
CA ILE A 135 -7.85 9.29 -5.15
C ILE A 135 -6.82 9.95 -4.22
N GLY A 136 -6.27 9.21 -3.26
CA GLY A 136 -5.30 9.75 -2.31
C GLY A 136 -4.04 10.35 -2.97
N PRO A 137 -3.32 9.61 -3.81
CA PRO A 137 -2.19 10.15 -4.58
C PRO A 137 -2.57 11.29 -5.52
N ILE A 138 -3.71 11.22 -6.23
CA ILE A 138 -4.19 12.30 -7.12
C ILE A 138 -4.45 13.59 -6.35
N LEU A 139 -5.13 13.52 -5.21
CA LEU A 139 -5.36 14.68 -4.35
C LEU A 139 -4.05 15.26 -3.79
N SER A 140 -3.06 14.41 -3.52
CA SER A 140 -1.73 14.85 -3.11
C SER A 140 -1.02 15.61 -4.24
N LEU A 141 -1.11 15.12 -5.46
CA LEU A 141 -0.58 15.82 -6.64
C LEU A 141 -1.31 17.14 -6.90
N MET A 142 -2.65 17.16 -6.74
CA MET A 142 -3.46 18.36 -6.95
C MET A 142 -3.09 19.51 -5.98
N ARG A 143 -2.62 19.19 -4.77
CA ARG A 143 -2.14 20.21 -3.82
C ARG A 143 -0.86 20.90 -4.27
N ILE A 144 -0.03 20.22 -5.08
CA ILE A 144 1.26 20.73 -5.55
C ILE A 144 1.15 21.27 -6.98
N LYS A 145 0.52 20.49 -7.87
CA LYS A 145 0.27 20.81 -9.28
C LYS A 145 -1.23 20.79 -9.55
N ARG A 146 -1.95 21.82 -9.14
CA ARG A 146 -3.42 21.89 -9.17
C ARG A 146 -4.02 21.49 -10.51
N ARG A 147 -3.52 22.07 -11.63
CA ARG A 147 -4.06 21.82 -12.98
C ARG A 147 -3.93 20.35 -13.38
N ILE A 148 -2.74 19.77 -13.21
CA ILE A 148 -2.47 18.36 -13.57
C ILE A 148 -3.31 17.42 -12.69
N GLY A 149 -3.31 17.65 -11.38
CA GLY A 149 -4.09 16.84 -10.44
C GLY A 149 -5.60 16.91 -10.71
N SER A 150 -6.14 18.09 -11.07
CA SER A 150 -7.55 18.24 -11.43
C SER A 150 -7.90 17.48 -12.72
N THR A 151 -7.04 17.52 -13.74
CA THR A 151 -7.24 16.76 -14.97
C THR A 151 -7.23 15.25 -14.71
N LEU A 152 -6.28 14.78 -13.90
CA LEU A 152 -6.22 13.36 -13.53
C LEU A 152 -7.42 12.92 -12.67
N LEU A 153 -7.94 13.81 -11.83
CA LEU A 153 -9.12 13.52 -11.04
C LEU A 153 -10.37 13.39 -11.91
N LEU A 154 -10.54 14.29 -12.89
CA LEU A 154 -11.62 14.19 -13.88
C LEU A 154 -11.49 12.91 -14.71
N ASP A 155 -10.32 12.62 -15.24
CA ASP A 155 -10.05 11.38 -15.99
C ASP A 155 -10.36 10.14 -15.13
N TYR A 156 -9.99 10.14 -13.85
CA TYR A 156 -10.30 9.08 -12.93
C TYR A 156 -11.81 8.85 -12.80
N PHE A 157 -12.60 9.91 -12.59
CA PHE A 157 -14.06 9.79 -12.46
C PHE A 157 -14.75 9.36 -13.75
N MET A 158 -14.23 9.78 -14.90
CA MET A 158 -14.81 9.42 -16.20
C MET A 158 -14.53 7.98 -16.63
N HIS A 159 -13.38 7.41 -16.25
CA HIS A 159 -12.92 6.11 -16.76
C HIS A 159 -12.85 4.99 -15.70
N THR A 160 -13.14 5.31 -14.45
CA THR A 160 -13.09 4.30 -13.37
C THR A 160 -14.49 3.76 -13.08
N GLN A 161 -14.59 2.47 -12.81
CA GLN A 161 -15.85 1.84 -12.39
C GLN A 161 -16.38 2.45 -11.09
N TRP A 162 -17.69 2.74 -11.04
CA TRP A 162 -18.33 3.36 -9.88
C TRP A 162 -18.09 2.62 -8.57
N ILE A 163 -18.07 1.29 -8.60
CA ILE A 163 -17.77 0.47 -7.43
C ILE A 163 -16.38 0.76 -6.86
N ARG A 164 -15.38 1.00 -7.73
CA ARG A 164 -14.04 1.37 -7.30
C ARG A 164 -13.98 2.76 -6.72
N ILE A 165 -14.68 3.71 -7.33
CA ILE A 165 -14.80 5.09 -6.81
C ILE A 165 -15.39 5.05 -5.39
N TYR A 166 -16.42 4.24 -5.17
CA TYR A 166 -16.99 4.04 -3.84
C TYR A 166 -15.94 3.54 -2.83
N TYR A 167 -15.17 2.50 -3.15
CA TYR A 167 -14.12 2.00 -2.25
C TYR A 167 -13.03 3.06 -1.98
N ASP A 168 -12.61 3.81 -2.99
CA ASP A 168 -11.60 4.86 -2.83
C ASP A 168 -12.10 6.03 -1.98
N LEU A 169 -13.37 6.40 -2.10
CA LEU A 169 -13.99 7.42 -1.27
C LEU A 169 -14.13 6.95 0.19
N CYS A 170 -14.55 5.71 0.41
CA CYS A 170 -14.65 5.13 1.75
C CYS A 170 -13.28 5.09 2.44
N ASP A 171 -12.23 4.64 1.74
CA ASP A 171 -10.87 4.59 2.29
C ASP A 171 -10.29 5.98 2.54
N SER A 172 -10.48 6.92 1.61
CA SER A 172 -10.04 8.31 1.76
C SER A 172 -10.84 9.05 2.83
N GLY A 173 -12.15 8.82 2.90
CA GLY A 173 -13.04 9.38 3.92
C GLY A 173 -12.69 8.88 5.32
N SER A 174 -12.45 7.58 5.48
CA SER A 174 -12.04 7.01 6.78
C SER A 174 -10.70 7.58 7.27
N ARG A 175 -9.75 7.81 6.37
CA ARG A 175 -8.47 8.48 6.69
C ARG A 175 -8.66 9.96 7.03
N PHE A 176 -9.56 10.65 6.35
CA PHE A 176 -9.90 12.04 6.62
C PHE A 176 -10.61 12.18 7.98
N ILE A 177 -11.60 11.33 8.25
CA ILE A 177 -12.30 11.29 9.55
C ILE A 177 -11.32 10.99 10.67
N LYS A 178 -10.45 10.00 10.54
CA LYS A 178 -9.39 9.71 11.52
C LYS A 178 -8.49 10.91 11.80
N ARG A 179 -8.23 11.76 10.79
CA ARG A 179 -7.49 13.02 10.96
C ARG A 179 -8.30 14.11 11.66
N LEU A 180 -9.58 14.26 11.33
CA LEU A 180 -10.47 15.27 11.95
C LEU A 180 -10.76 14.96 13.41
N TRP A 181 -11.02 13.71 13.75
CA TRP A 181 -11.35 13.29 15.12
C TRP A 181 -10.13 13.18 16.03
N GLY A 182 -8.97 13.70 15.58
CA GLY A 182 -7.80 13.81 16.44
C GLY A 182 -7.29 12.47 16.97
N VAL A 183 -7.55 11.37 16.26
CA VAL A 183 -6.74 10.16 16.35
C VAL A 183 -5.39 10.53 15.73
N ASN A 184 -4.79 11.53 16.35
CA ASN A 184 -3.49 12.06 15.99
C ASN A 184 -2.50 11.12 16.66
N LYS A 185 -2.09 10.07 15.92
CA LYS A 185 -1.03 9.15 16.37
C LYS A 185 0.19 9.91 16.92
N ASP A 186 0.42 11.13 16.43
CA ASP A 186 1.51 12.00 16.91
C ASP A 186 1.26 12.59 18.31
N LYS A 187 0.00 12.85 18.69
CA LYS A 187 -0.33 13.33 20.05
C LYS A 187 -0.25 12.20 21.08
N ASP A 188 -0.78 11.02 20.72
CA ASP A 188 -0.68 9.84 21.59
C ASP A 188 0.77 9.36 21.67
N MET A 189 1.55 9.47 20.61
CA MET A 189 2.98 9.19 20.60
C MET A 189 3.78 10.17 21.44
N ARG A 190 3.49 11.47 21.40
CA ARG A 190 4.14 12.48 22.26
C ARG A 190 3.77 12.31 23.75
N LYS A 191 2.55 11.84 24.01
CA LYS A 191 2.11 11.52 25.38
C LYS A 191 2.86 10.28 25.92
N LEU A 192 2.94 9.21 25.14
CA LEU A 192 3.73 8.02 25.44
C LEU A 192 5.23 8.35 25.61
N GLN A 193 5.79 9.20 24.76
CA GLN A 193 7.19 9.65 24.89
C GLN A 193 7.44 10.46 26.18
N LYS A 194 6.45 11.24 26.64
CA LYS A 194 6.54 11.92 27.94
C LYS A 194 6.45 10.96 29.12
N GLU A 195 5.59 9.95 29.03
CA GLU A 195 5.42 8.95 30.08
C GLU A 195 6.62 7.98 30.20
N MET A 196 7.36 7.75 29.10
CA MET A 196 8.57 6.91 29.10
C MET A 196 9.87 7.66 29.50
N ARG A 197 9.81 8.99 29.70
CA ARG A 197 10.95 9.81 30.18
C ARG A 197 10.90 10.10 31.69
N LEU A 198 9.95 9.52 32.40
CA LEU A 198 9.84 9.44 33.84
C LEU A 198 10.30 8.08 34.34
#